data_25d51f358be4499d1de437f1ab70ae27
#
_entry.id   25d51f358be4499d1de437f1ab70ae27
#
_cell.length_a   1.000
_cell.length_b   1.000
_cell.length_c   1.000
_cell.angle_alpha   90.00
_cell.angle_beta   90.00
_cell.angle_gamma   90.00
#
_symmetry.space_group_name_H-M   'P 1'
#
loop_
_entity.id
_entity.type
_entity.pdbx_description
1 polymer ?
#
loop_
_entity_poly.entity_id
_entity_poly.type
_entity_poly.pdbx_seq_one_letter_code
_entity_poly.pdbx_strand_id
1 'polypeptide(L)'
;MMNDFKVYKTIHFPDEWAEQITLMHQKQWNTNKGSYMYYNVRHMNLDSKHNFYILGILNDKVIASCFVSSYSNYELDEPIEKNDEYLISSLIVDKDYQKQGYGTSFIKSVITILKEENVIKVAAFACDNSKRLFEKLGFIKDESVTSFGSTYPGDDDAVYYELNLESNFYLSKLNKDDVRFVSILMNNEFYKFYKCREDDEEPYILLPSVTKYENKIMSYASKENALVKTVRCGRIAVGYAHIYYTDYDDADPKYSEHSVSLEFYLDENYLFKSAISKMVDETINFYKEKKENNNLKHIKVCLNKYTILMKRYDFYKRCLLELGFEQKDKETFISKIK
;
A
#
# COMPACT_ATOMS: atom_id res chain seq x y z
N MET A 1 -21.14 4.62 -27.31
CA MET A 1 -20.22 3.48 -27.16
C MET A 1 -18.80 3.98 -27.39
N MET A 2 -17.91 3.83 -26.41
CA MET A 2 -16.48 4.27 -26.52
C MET A 2 -15.63 3.13 -27.14
N ASN A 3 -16.05 2.58 -28.31
CA ASN A 3 -15.53 1.30 -28.78
C ASN A 3 -14.05 1.26 -29.21
N ASP A 4 -13.38 2.43 -29.35
CA ASP A 4 -11.97 2.49 -29.80
C ASP A 4 -11.04 3.29 -28.88
N PHE A 5 -11.52 3.65 -27.68
CA PHE A 5 -10.67 4.32 -26.69
C PHE A 5 -9.80 3.29 -25.96
N LYS A 6 -8.48 3.37 -26.16
CA LYS A 6 -7.48 2.48 -25.58
C LYS A 6 -6.55 3.26 -24.68
N VAL A 7 -6.07 2.61 -23.61
CA VAL A 7 -5.14 3.22 -22.66
C VAL A 7 -3.88 2.38 -22.58
N TYR A 8 -2.72 3.03 -22.71
CA TYR A 8 -1.41 2.38 -22.76
C TYR A 8 -0.42 3.02 -21.81
N LYS A 9 0.32 2.19 -21.07
CA LYS A 9 1.55 2.59 -20.41
C LYS A 9 2.70 2.58 -21.41
N THR A 10 3.53 3.60 -21.39
CA THR A 10 4.67 3.72 -22.30
C THR A 10 5.84 4.50 -21.71
N ILE A 11 7.04 4.11 -22.10
CA ILE A 11 8.29 4.84 -21.88
C ILE A 11 8.91 5.33 -23.21
N HIS A 12 8.28 4.98 -24.33
CA HIS A 12 8.72 5.36 -25.67
C HIS A 12 7.59 6.08 -26.40
N PHE A 13 7.93 7.22 -26.97
CA PHE A 13 7.00 8.05 -27.72
C PHE A 13 7.42 8.09 -29.18
N PRO A 14 6.51 7.73 -30.11
CA PRO A 14 6.58 8.25 -31.46
C PRO A 14 6.56 9.77 -31.44
N ASP A 15 7.34 10.40 -32.30
CA ASP A 15 7.43 11.87 -32.37
C ASP A 15 6.06 12.53 -32.51
N GLU A 16 5.17 11.94 -33.29
CA GLU A 16 3.80 12.38 -33.49
C GLU A 16 3.00 12.44 -32.17
N TRP A 17 3.16 11.48 -31.29
CA TRP A 17 2.46 11.46 -30.00
C TRP A 17 3.03 12.54 -29.05
N ALA A 18 4.35 12.73 -29.04
CA ALA A 18 4.96 13.80 -28.26
C ALA A 18 4.46 15.18 -28.71
N GLU A 19 4.30 15.40 -30.01
CA GLU A 19 3.72 16.62 -30.56
C GLU A 19 2.24 16.79 -30.16
N GLN A 20 1.44 15.74 -30.25
CA GLN A 20 0.03 15.79 -29.82
C GLN A 20 -0.12 16.13 -28.35
N ILE A 21 0.68 15.50 -27.45
CA ILE A 21 0.68 15.81 -26.01
C ILE A 21 1.05 17.29 -25.81
N THR A 22 2.11 17.77 -26.47
CA THR A 22 2.56 19.16 -26.38
C THR A 22 1.46 20.13 -26.81
N LEU A 23 0.80 19.87 -27.93
CA LEU A 23 -0.31 20.69 -28.41
C LEU A 23 -1.53 20.69 -27.45
N MET A 24 -1.84 19.57 -26.82
CA MET A 24 -2.89 19.52 -25.80
C MET A 24 -2.55 20.44 -24.61
N HIS A 25 -1.32 20.40 -24.14
CA HIS A 25 -0.85 21.26 -23.05
C HIS A 25 -0.88 22.73 -23.42
N GLN A 26 -0.45 23.10 -24.64
CA GLN A 26 -0.54 24.47 -25.15
C GLN A 26 -1.98 24.98 -25.22
N LYS A 27 -2.88 24.19 -25.77
CA LYS A 27 -4.32 24.52 -25.82
C LYS A 27 -4.92 24.71 -24.44
N GLN A 28 -4.51 23.89 -23.46
CA GLN A 28 -5.11 23.90 -22.11
C GLN A 28 -4.71 25.12 -21.32
N TRP A 29 -3.44 25.47 -21.31
CA TRP A 29 -2.87 26.50 -20.45
C TRP A 29 -2.49 27.80 -21.16
N ASN A 30 -2.83 27.91 -22.45
CA ASN A 30 -2.52 29.09 -23.28
C ASN A 30 -1.07 29.61 -23.10
N THR A 31 -0.12 28.69 -22.95
CA THR A 31 1.28 29.02 -22.67
C THR A 31 2.11 28.93 -23.91
N ASN A 32 2.93 29.95 -24.16
CA ASN A 32 4.03 29.88 -25.14
C ASN A 32 5.14 28.89 -24.74
N LYS A 33 4.90 28.09 -23.71
CA LYS A 33 5.83 27.14 -23.12
C LYS A 33 5.77 25.73 -23.74
N GLY A 34 5.19 25.58 -24.91
CA GLY A 34 5.13 24.28 -25.60
C GLY A 34 6.50 23.65 -25.85
N SER A 35 7.53 24.45 -26.01
CA SER A 35 8.89 23.94 -26.10
C SER A 35 9.36 23.25 -24.81
N TYR A 36 8.93 23.72 -23.65
CA TYR A 36 9.31 23.10 -22.36
C TYR A 36 8.63 21.74 -22.15
N MET A 37 7.34 21.62 -22.43
CA MET A 37 6.63 20.35 -22.29
C MET A 37 7.09 19.31 -23.33
N TYR A 38 7.32 19.74 -24.57
CA TYR A 38 7.88 18.89 -25.60
C TYR A 38 9.28 18.39 -25.23
N TYR A 39 10.12 19.29 -24.70
CA TYR A 39 11.46 18.97 -24.23
C TYR A 39 11.40 17.97 -23.05
N ASN A 40 10.53 18.21 -22.07
CA ASN A 40 10.37 17.33 -20.92
C ASN A 40 9.87 15.94 -21.33
N VAL A 41 8.87 15.85 -22.21
CA VAL A 41 8.38 14.56 -22.70
C VAL A 41 9.48 13.74 -23.36
N ARG A 42 10.39 14.39 -24.11
CA ARG A 42 11.50 13.69 -24.80
C ARG A 42 12.71 13.40 -23.94
N HIS A 43 12.98 14.23 -22.95
CA HIS A 43 14.24 14.19 -22.19
C HIS A 43 14.06 13.72 -20.73
N MET A 44 12.84 13.39 -20.32
CA MET A 44 12.63 12.73 -19.03
C MET A 44 13.33 11.39 -18.98
N ASN A 45 13.96 11.10 -17.84
CA ASN A 45 14.55 9.80 -17.59
C ASN A 45 13.42 8.80 -17.31
N LEU A 46 12.80 8.30 -18.39
CA LEU A 46 11.69 7.37 -18.32
C LEU A 46 12.21 5.95 -18.07
N ASP A 47 11.56 5.27 -17.17
CA ASP A 47 11.74 3.83 -16.97
C ASP A 47 10.38 3.17 -16.67
N SER A 48 10.26 1.90 -17.04
CA SER A 48 8.98 1.19 -16.94
C SER A 48 8.50 0.95 -15.52
N LYS A 49 9.35 1.18 -14.53
CA LYS A 49 9.05 0.89 -13.12
C LYS A 49 8.70 2.16 -12.34
N HIS A 50 9.44 3.24 -12.54
CA HIS A 50 9.36 4.41 -11.65
C HIS A 50 8.80 5.66 -12.33
N ASN A 51 9.13 5.87 -13.62
CA ASN A 51 8.80 7.08 -14.34
C ASN A 51 8.29 6.75 -15.75
N PHE A 52 6.99 6.85 -15.96
CA PHE A 52 6.37 6.50 -17.23
C PHE A 52 5.16 7.37 -17.55
N TYR A 53 4.77 7.34 -18.81
CA TYR A 53 3.51 7.93 -19.25
C TYR A 53 2.41 6.89 -19.38
N ILE A 54 1.19 7.33 -19.16
CA ILE A 54 -0.01 6.60 -19.58
C ILE A 54 -0.75 7.50 -20.57
N LEU A 55 -1.10 6.93 -21.72
CA LEU A 55 -1.75 7.62 -22.83
C LEU A 55 -3.13 7.03 -23.10
N GLY A 56 -4.10 7.90 -23.33
CA GLY A 56 -5.43 7.55 -23.84
C GLY A 56 -5.52 7.87 -25.33
N ILE A 57 -5.72 6.85 -26.14
CA ILE A 57 -5.72 6.93 -27.60
C ILE A 57 -7.11 6.61 -28.14
N LEU A 58 -7.59 7.45 -29.04
CA LEU A 58 -8.85 7.28 -29.76
C LEU A 58 -8.60 7.48 -31.24
N ASN A 59 -8.89 6.47 -32.08
CA ASN A 59 -8.66 6.51 -33.54
C ASN A 59 -7.24 7.00 -33.88
N ASP A 60 -6.23 6.37 -33.28
CA ASP A 60 -4.80 6.65 -33.44
C ASP A 60 -4.35 8.06 -32.96
N LYS A 61 -5.25 8.85 -32.39
CA LYS A 61 -4.96 10.16 -31.82
C LYS A 61 -4.83 10.07 -30.29
N VAL A 62 -3.79 10.68 -29.73
CA VAL A 62 -3.66 10.87 -28.29
C VAL A 62 -4.64 11.96 -27.86
N ILE A 63 -5.62 11.59 -27.03
CA ILE A 63 -6.64 12.51 -26.51
C ILE A 63 -6.55 12.69 -24.98
N ALA A 64 -5.75 11.87 -24.30
CA ALA A 64 -5.48 12.01 -22.88
C ALA A 64 -4.06 11.56 -22.56
N SER A 65 -3.42 12.19 -21.57
CA SER A 65 -2.13 11.76 -21.06
C SER A 65 -1.98 12.10 -19.59
N CYS A 66 -1.15 11.33 -18.90
CA CYS A 66 -0.58 11.71 -17.60
C CYS A 66 0.82 11.15 -17.47
N PHE A 67 1.61 11.81 -16.64
CA PHE A 67 2.89 11.29 -16.18
C PHE A 67 2.71 10.65 -14.80
N VAL A 68 3.33 9.51 -14.60
CA VAL A 68 3.28 8.76 -13.35
C VAL A 68 4.69 8.55 -12.84
N SER A 69 4.95 8.93 -11.60
CA SER A 69 6.25 8.76 -10.97
C SER A 69 6.15 8.15 -9.57
N SER A 70 7.09 7.27 -9.22
CA SER A 70 7.22 6.68 -7.89
C SER A 70 8.04 7.52 -6.91
N TYR A 71 8.55 8.66 -7.34
CA TYR A 71 9.34 9.55 -6.50
C TYR A 71 8.45 10.54 -5.75
N SER A 72 8.47 10.46 -4.43
CA SER A 72 7.66 11.35 -3.59
C SER A 72 8.30 12.68 -3.25
N ASN A 73 9.59 12.92 -3.58
CA ASN A 73 10.30 14.14 -3.22
C ASN A 73 11.24 14.61 -4.31
N TYR A 74 10.83 15.67 -5.02
CA TYR A 74 11.71 16.42 -5.94
C TYR A 74 12.76 17.30 -5.21
N GLU A 75 12.70 17.38 -3.87
CA GLU A 75 13.51 18.31 -3.08
C GLU A 75 14.62 17.65 -2.26
N LEU A 76 14.73 16.33 -2.28
CA LEU A 76 15.85 15.66 -1.60
C LEU A 76 16.97 15.40 -2.61
N ASP A 77 18.20 15.75 -2.23
CA ASP A 77 19.42 15.47 -2.99
C ASP A 77 19.60 13.96 -3.30
N GLU A 78 18.89 13.10 -2.57
CA GLU A 78 18.73 11.68 -2.86
C GLU A 78 17.24 11.32 -2.91
N PRO A 79 16.71 10.89 -4.06
CA PRO A 79 15.33 10.46 -4.18
C PRO A 79 15.11 9.21 -3.34
N ILE A 80 14.23 9.31 -2.35
CA ILE A 80 13.76 8.14 -1.59
C ILE A 80 12.82 7.37 -2.51
N GLU A 81 13.25 6.22 -3.00
CA GLU A 81 12.37 5.28 -3.70
C GLU A 81 11.27 4.81 -2.74
N LYS A 82 10.08 5.37 -2.87
CA LYS A 82 8.87 4.77 -2.33
C LYS A 82 8.26 3.90 -3.42
N ASN A 83 8.65 2.65 -3.46
CA ASN A 83 8.21 1.69 -4.47
C ASN A 83 6.69 1.45 -4.52
N ASP A 84 5.95 2.02 -3.58
CA ASP A 84 4.55 1.68 -3.31
C ASP A 84 3.60 2.86 -3.46
N GLU A 85 4.14 4.08 -3.61
CA GLU A 85 3.38 5.31 -3.76
C GLU A 85 3.74 6.00 -5.08
N TYR A 86 2.71 6.29 -5.89
CA TYR A 86 2.87 6.91 -7.19
C TYR A 86 2.11 8.22 -7.28
N LEU A 87 2.74 9.21 -7.89
CA LEU A 87 2.15 10.51 -8.16
C LEU A 87 1.69 10.58 -9.61
N ILE A 88 0.42 10.88 -9.82
CA ILE A 88 -0.12 11.26 -11.12
C ILE A 88 0.06 12.76 -11.29
N SER A 89 0.81 13.15 -12.29
CA SER A 89 1.05 14.54 -12.66
C SER A 89 0.80 14.79 -14.15
N SER A 90 0.79 16.05 -14.56
CA SER A 90 0.58 16.46 -15.97
C SER A 90 -0.67 15.80 -16.60
N LEU A 91 -1.72 15.57 -15.80
CA LEU A 91 -2.97 14.99 -16.28
C LEU A 91 -3.68 15.96 -17.21
N ILE A 92 -3.92 15.53 -18.42
CA ILE A 92 -4.63 16.31 -19.44
C ILE A 92 -5.57 15.44 -20.27
N VAL A 93 -6.70 16.03 -20.66
CA VAL A 93 -7.59 15.51 -21.70
C VAL A 93 -7.79 16.61 -22.73
N ASP A 94 -7.65 16.32 -24.02
CA ASP A 94 -7.83 17.26 -25.10
C ASP A 94 -9.19 17.98 -24.98
N LYS A 95 -9.20 19.31 -25.07
CA LYS A 95 -10.38 20.16 -24.89
C LYS A 95 -11.59 19.70 -25.71
N ASP A 96 -11.34 19.19 -26.92
CA ASP A 96 -12.37 18.75 -27.84
C ASP A 96 -13.06 17.46 -27.34
N TYR A 97 -12.45 16.73 -26.37
CA TYR A 97 -12.94 15.47 -25.81
C TYR A 97 -13.32 15.57 -24.33
N GLN A 98 -13.23 16.78 -23.73
CA GLN A 98 -13.65 17.00 -22.33
C GLN A 98 -15.16 16.90 -22.18
N LYS A 99 -15.62 16.64 -20.95
CA LYS A 99 -17.03 16.50 -20.56
C LYS A 99 -17.80 15.38 -21.29
N GLN A 100 -17.11 14.50 -22.00
CA GLN A 100 -17.66 13.33 -22.70
C GLN A 100 -17.39 12.01 -21.96
N GLY A 101 -16.81 12.06 -20.75
CA GLY A 101 -16.51 10.90 -19.93
C GLY A 101 -15.10 10.32 -20.11
N TYR A 102 -14.33 10.77 -21.10
CA TYR A 102 -12.97 10.24 -21.37
C TYR A 102 -12.03 10.43 -20.19
N GLY A 103 -12.04 11.56 -19.50
CA GLY A 103 -11.21 11.77 -18.32
C GLY A 103 -11.48 10.77 -17.20
N THR A 104 -12.76 10.47 -16.93
CA THR A 104 -13.15 9.46 -15.94
C THR A 104 -12.71 8.06 -16.37
N SER A 105 -12.92 7.70 -17.66
CA SER A 105 -12.50 6.42 -18.20
C SER A 105 -10.98 6.26 -18.17
N PHE A 106 -10.27 7.32 -18.53
CA PHE A 106 -8.80 7.36 -18.55
C PHE A 106 -8.23 7.10 -17.15
N ILE A 107 -8.64 7.88 -16.13
CA ILE A 107 -8.11 7.69 -14.76
C ILE A 107 -8.50 6.33 -14.19
N LYS A 108 -9.68 5.78 -14.50
CA LYS A 108 -10.03 4.40 -14.11
C LYS A 108 -9.04 3.39 -14.71
N SER A 109 -8.65 3.55 -15.97
CA SER A 109 -7.65 2.70 -16.59
C SER A 109 -6.26 2.89 -15.99
N VAL A 110 -5.87 4.13 -15.66
CA VAL A 110 -4.63 4.43 -14.92
C VAL A 110 -4.60 3.68 -13.59
N ILE A 111 -5.68 3.77 -12.81
CA ILE A 111 -5.83 3.06 -11.53
C ILE A 111 -5.71 1.53 -11.74
N THR A 112 -6.32 0.99 -12.80
CA THR A 112 -6.24 -0.45 -13.12
C THR A 112 -4.81 -0.87 -13.44
N ILE A 113 -4.09 -0.13 -14.28
CA ILE A 113 -2.70 -0.39 -14.63
C ILE A 113 -1.82 -0.37 -13.36
N LEU A 114 -2.00 0.65 -12.50
CA LEU A 114 -1.23 0.76 -11.25
C LEU A 114 -1.55 -0.37 -10.26
N LYS A 115 -2.81 -0.82 -10.19
CA LYS A 115 -3.18 -2.01 -9.40
C LYS A 115 -2.50 -3.29 -9.89
N GLU A 116 -2.42 -3.49 -11.20
CA GLU A 116 -1.75 -4.64 -11.81
C GLU A 116 -0.24 -4.63 -11.52
N GLU A 117 0.34 -3.45 -11.29
CA GLU A 117 1.74 -3.27 -10.89
C GLU A 117 1.96 -3.31 -9.37
N ASN A 118 0.90 -3.63 -8.59
CA ASN A 118 0.93 -3.73 -7.13
C ASN A 118 1.25 -2.40 -6.42
N VAL A 119 0.89 -1.29 -7.02
CA VAL A 119 0.94 0.03 -6.38
C VAL A 119 -0.08 0.08 -5.25
N ILE A 120 0.33 0.60 -4.10
CA ILE A 120 -0.49 0.65 -2.89
C ILE A 120 -1.25 1.96 -2.79
N LYS A 121 -0.59 3.05 -3.14
CA LYS A 121 -1.15 4.39 -3.04
C LYS A 121 -0.88 5.20 -4.30
N VAL A 122 -1.91 5.87 -4.76
CA VAL A 122 -1.83 6.82 -5.88
C VAL A 122 -2.21 8.20 -5.36
N ALA A 123 -1.37 9.17 -5.63
CA ALA A 123 -1.61 10.56 -5.26
C ALA A 123 -1.70 11.46 -6.50
N ALA A 124 -2.30 12.61 -6.33
CA ALA A 124 -2.36 13.66 -7.34
C ALA A 124 -2.51 15.03 -6.69
N PHE A 125 -1.84 16.04 -7.26
CA PHE A 125 -2.17 17.44 -6.98
C PHE A 125 -3.27 17.88 -7.96
N ALA A 126 -4.44 18.22 -7.44
CA ALA A 126 -5.61 18.55 -8.23
C ALA A 126 -5.92 20.06 -8.18
N CYS A 127 -5.90 20.72 -9.33
CA CYS A 127 -6.44 22.06 -9.49
C CYS A 127 -7.98 22.02 -9.61
N ASP A 128 -8.65 23.16 -9.53
CA ASP A 128 -10.11 23.27 -9.46
C ASP A 128 -10.85 22.45 -10.53
N ASN A 129 -10.32 22.39 -11.73
CA ASN A 129 -10.92 21.65 -12.84
C ASN A 129 -10.86 20.12 -12.67
N SER A 130 -9.94 19.60 -11.87
CA SER A 130 -9.72 18.16 -11.68
C SER A 130 -10.18 17.62 -10.32
N LYS A 131 -10.39 18.47 -9.30
CA LYS A 131 -10.85 18.08 -7.96
C LYS A 131 -12.04 17.13 -7.99
N ARG A 132 -13.13 17.55 -8.67
CA ARG A 132 -14.36 16.75 -8.80
C ARG A 132 -14.15 15.40 -9.48
N LEU A 133 -13.17 15.30 -10.40
CA LEU A 133 -12.84 14.05 -11.07
C LEU A 133 -12.22 13.06 -10.08
N PHE A 134 -11.25 13.51 -9.28
CA PHE A 134 -10.58 12.67 -8.28
C PHE A 134 -11.54 12.26 -7.17
N GLU A 135 -12.34 13.18 -6.62
CA GLU A 135 -13.37 12.88 -5.61
C GLU A 135 -14.36 11.83 -6.11
N LYS A 136 -14.87 11.97 -7.33
CA LYS A 136 -15.78 10.99 -7.95
C LYS A 136 -15.16 9.61 -8.10
N LEU A 137 -13.84 9.51 -8.18
CA LEU A 137 -13.10 8.27 -8.30
C LEU A 137 -12.64 7.70 -6.95
N GLY A 138 -13.05 8.33 -5.84
CA GLY A 138 -12.78 7.85 -4.49
C GLY A 138 -11.45 8.33 -3.91
N PHE A 139 -10.80 9.30 -4.54
CA PHE A 139 -9.63 9.94 -3.93
C PHE A 139 -10.08 10.80 -2.74
N ILE A 140 -9.29 10.77 -1.69
CA ILE A 140 -9.54 11.51 -0.45
C ILE A 140 -8.59 12.70 -0.41
N LYS A 141 -9.12 13.88 -0.10
CA LYS A 141 -8.36 15.09 0.11
C LYS A 141 -7.52 14.96 1.40
N ASP A 142 -6.23 15.30 1.33
CA ASP A 142 -5.38 15.46 2.50
C ASP A 142 -4.91 16.92 2.62
N GLU A 143 -5.45 17.63 3.61
CA GLU A 143 -5.15 19.04 3.86
C GLU A 143 -3.82 19.25 4.59
N SER A 144 -3.22 18.18 5.11
CA SER A 144 -1.93 18.26 5.80
C SER A 144 -0.75 18.38 4.83
N VAL A 145 -0.96 17.98 3.56
CA VAL A 145 0.05 18.08 2.51
C VAL A 145 -0.13 19.42 1.79
N THR A 146 0.76 20.35 2.05
CA THR A 146 0.83 21.60 1.31
C THR A 146 1.48 21.37 -0.05
N SER A 147 0.92 21.95 -1.12
CA SER A 147 1.56 21.97 -2.43
C SER A 147 2.91 22.67 -2.28
N PHE A 148 4.00 21.98 -2.55
CA PHE A 148 5.28 22.64 -2.75
C PHE A 148 5.13 23.58 -3.93
N GLY A 149 5.51 24.84 -3.73
CA GLY A 149 5.26 25.95 -4.63
C GLY A 149 5.48 25.58 -6.09
N SER A 150 4.39 25.40 -6.80
CA SER A 150 4.42 25.11 -8.22
C SER A 150 4.96 26.34 -8.93
N THR A 151 5.90 26.11 -9.82
CA THR A 151 6.43 27.17 -10.71
C THR A 151 5.45 27.54 -11.83
N TYR A 152 4.25 26.94 -11.83
CA TYR A 152 3.24 27.17 -12.85
C TYR A 152 2.15 28.14 -12.36
N PRO A 153 1.83 29.19 -13.13
CA PRO A 153 0.72 30.06 -12.84
C PRO A 153 -0.60 29.25 -12.78
N GLY A 154 -1.32 29.33 -11.65
CA GLY A 154 -2.60 28.64 -11.45
C GLY A 154 -2.52 27.34 -10.64
N ASP A 155 -1.34 26.96 -10.15
CA ASP A 155 -1.18 25.79 -9.27
C ASP A 155 -1.19 26.18 -7.78
N ASP A 156 -1.25 27.48 -7.46
CA ASP A 156 -1.25 27.97 -6.07
C ASP A 156 -2.41 27.41 -5.23
N ASP A 157 -3.50 26.96 -5.91
CA ASP A 157 -4.68 26.34 -5.30
C ASP A 157 -4.72 24.81 -5.46
N ALA A 158 -3.63 24.18 -5.88
CA ALA A 158 -3.61 22.73 -6.05
C ALA A 158 -3.70 22.02 -4.69
N VAL A 159 -4.62 21.07 -4.60
CA VAL A 159 -4.89 20.30 -3.39
C VAL A 159 -4.45 18.88 -3.59
N TYR A 160 -3.79 18.33 -2.57
CA TYR A 160 -3.35 16.95 -2.57
C TYR A 160 -4.54 16.01 -2.35
N TYR A 161 -4.63 15.01 -3.21
CA TYR A 161 -5.58 13.92 -3.15
C TYR A 161 -4.85 12.59 -3.20
N GLU A 162 -5.31 11.63 -2.41
CA GLU A 162 -4.77 10.26 -2.43
C GLU A 162 -5.85 9.20 -2.56
N LEU A 163 -5.50 8.08 -3.18
CA LEU A 163 -6.32 6.90 -3.29
C LEU A 163 -5.49 5.69 -2.87
N ASN A 164 -5.92 5.04 -1.78
CA ASN A 164 -5.37 3.76 -1.40
C ASN A 164 -5.96 2.68 -2.32
N LEU A 165 -5.09 2.07 -3.11
CA LEU A 165 -5.46 0.96 -3.95
C LEU A 165 -5.51 -0.30 -3.07
N GLU A 166 -6.60 -1.07 -3.15
CA GLU A 166 -6.62 -2.38 -2.51
C GLU A 166 -5.51 -3.24 -3.12
N SER A 167 -4.43 -3.39 -2.36
CA SER A 167 -3.29 -4.18 -2.79
C SER A 167 -3.65 -5.64 -2.77
N ASN A 168 -3.12 -6.42 -3.70
CA ASN A 168 -3.24 -7.86 -3.72
C ASN A 168 -2.39 -8.48 -2.61
N PHE A 169 -2.87 -8.39 -1.37
CA PHE A 169 -2.26 -9.12 -0.27
C PHE A 169 -2.54 -10.61 -0.40
N TYR A 170 -1.51 -11.40 -0.21
CA TYR A 170 -1.63 -12.84 -0.12
C TYR A 170 -0.60 -13.43 0.85
N LEU A 171 -0.89 -14.63 1.33
CA LEU A 171 0.03 -15.35 2.17
C LEU A 171 0.80 -16.39 1.34
N SER A 172 2.11 -16.34 1.39
CA SER A 172 2.99 -17.29 0.72
C SER A 172 3.68 -18.20 1.71
N LYS A 173 4.20 -19.32 1.22
CA LYS A 173 5.09 -20.17 2.03
C LYS A 173 6.32 -19.36 2.46
N LEU A 174 6.70 -19.51 3.72
CA LEU A 174 7.89 -18.88 4.27
C LEU A 174 9.14 -19.33 3.51
N ASN A 175 10.01 -18.40 3.15
CA ASN A 175 11.36 -18.66 2.65
C ASN A 175 12.40 -17.83 3.41
N LYS A 176 13.69 -18.18 3.29
CA LYS A 176 14.77 -17.55 4.07
C LYS A 176 14.96 -16.06 3.74
N ASP A 177 14.80 -15.69 2.47
CA ASP A 177 15.00 -14.30 2.04
C ASP A 177 13.89 -13.41 2.59
N ASP A 178 12.64 -13.89 2.58
CA ASP A 178 11.50 -13.19 3.18
C ASP A 178 11.69 -13.05 4.71
N VAL A 179 12.16 -14.10 5.39
CA VAL A 179 12.44 -14.05 6.84
C VAL A 179 13.45 -12.96 7.15
N ARG A 180 14.55 -12.92 6.39
CA ARG A 180 15.58 -11.89 6.56
C ARG A 180 15.05 -10.51 6.32
N PHE A 181 14.30 -10.30 5.23
CA PHE A 181 13.72 -9.00 4.90
C PHE A 181 12.75 -8.52 5.97
N VAL A 182 11.79 -9.34 6.38
CA VAL A 182 10.83 -9.00 7.45
C VAL A 182 11.55 -8.73 8.78
N SER A 183 12.60 -9.47 9.10
CA SER A 183 13.41 -9.26 10.30
C SER A 183 14.14 -7.92 10.29
N ILE A 184 14.58 -7.44 9.12
CA ILE A 184 15.14 -6.09 8.93
C ILE A 184 14.05 -5.03 9.19
N LEU A 185 12.86 -5.19 8.62
CA LEU A 185 11.74 -4.27 8.85
C LEU A 185 11.39 -4.17 10.33
N MET A 186 11.24 -5.31 11.01
CA MET A 186 10.97 -5.36 12.46
C MET A 186 12.07 -4.69 13.29
N ASN A 187 13.32 -4.91 12.93
CA ASN A 187 14.46 -4.32 13.62
C ASN A 187 14.50 -2.80 13.44
N ASN A 188 14.31 -2.31 12.21
CA ASN A 188 14.28 -0.88 11.91
C ASN A 188 13.16 -0.17 12.65
N GLU A 189 12.00 -0.79 12.73
CA GLU A 189 10.84 -0.24 13.43
C GLU A 189 11.08 -0.18 14.94
N PHE A 190 11.68 -1.22 15.49
CA PHE A 190 12.07 -1.24 16.89
C PHE A 190 13.05 -0.09 17.23
N TYR A 191 14.04 0.15 16.35
CA TYR A 191 14.97 1.28 16.52
C TYR A 191 14.26 2.63 16.47
N LYS A 192 13.34 2.84 15.53
CA LYS A 192 12.54 4.08 15.48
C LYS A 192 11.79 4.31 16.78
N PHE A 193 11.19 3.26 17.35
CA PHE A 193 10.44 3.34 18.60
C PHE A 193 11.32 3.74 19.77
N TYR A 194 12.53 3.18 19.90
CA TYR A 194 13.44 3.50 21.00
C TYR A 194 14.10 4.88 20.84
N LYS A 195 14.43 5.29 19.63
CA LYS A 195 14.99 6.61 19.37
C LYS A 195 14.05 7.75 19.76
N CYS A 196 12.75 7.54 19.71
CA CYS A 196 11.74 8.52 20.16
C CYS A 196 11.61 8.60 21.70
N ARG A 197 12.32 7.77 22.45
CA ARG A 197 12.29 7.70 23.92
C ARG A 197 13.59 8.16 24.59
N GLU A 198 14.42 8.94 23.89
CA GLU A 198 15.70 9.43 24.40
C GLU A 198 15.58 10.30 25.68
N ASP A 199 14.36 10.65 26.11
CA ASP A 199 14.12 11.41 27.35
C ASP A 199 13.98 10.55 28.63
N ASP A 200 13.95 9.21 28.52
CA ASP A 200 13.86 8.31 29.68
C ASP A 200 15.22 7.69 30.00
N GLU A 201 15.75 8.00 31.16
CA GLU A 201 17.04 7.56 31.74
C GLU A 201 17.17 6.05 31.99
N GLU A 202 16.56 5.17 31.19
CA GLU A 202 16.74 3.73 31.37
C GLU A 202 17.92 3.19 30.56
N PRO A 203 18.95 2.66 31.24
CA PRO A 203 20.15 2.18 30.59
C PRO A 203 19.95 0.79 29.96
N TYR A 204 20.45 0.63 28.76
CA TYR A 204 20.83 -0.65 28.15
C TYR A 204 19.73 -1.71 27.95
N ILE A 205 18.66 -1.37 27.24
CA ILE A 205 17.89 -2.43 26.59
C ILE A 205 18.73 -2.96 25.43
N LEU A 206 19.16 -4.23 25.55
CA LEU A 206 19.80 -4.95 24.46
C LEU A 206 18.83 -4.98 23.27
N LEU A 207 19.06 -4.09 22.32
CA LEU A 207 18.26 -4.02 21.11
C LEU A 207 18.30 -5.39 20.40
N PRO A 208 17.14 -5.97 20.08
CA PRO A 208 17.14 -7.22 19.34
C PRO A 208 17.83 -7.03 17.99
N SER A 209 18.67 -7.95 17.60
CA SER A 209 19.31 -7.93 16.29
C SER A 209 18.41 -8.56 15.23
N VAL A 210 18.69 -8.28 13.96
CA VAL A 210 18.03 -8.94 12.82
C VAL A 210 18.07 -10.46 13.00
N THR A 211 19.22 -11.02 13.38
CA THR A 211 19.39 -12.45 13.63
C THR A 211 18.47 -12.98 14.73
N LYS A 212 18.19 -12.19 15.76
CA LYS A 212 17.25 -12.60 16.82
C LYS A 212 15.83 -12.75 16.28
N TYR A 213 15.39 -11.85 15.41
CA TYR A 213 14.09 -11.95 14.75
C TYR A 213 14.04 -13.11 13.75
N GLU A 214 15.09 -13.30 12.94
CA GLU A 214 15.22 -14.45 12.04
C GLU A 214 15.06 -15.77 12.81
N ASN A 215 15.83 -15.94 13.90
CA ASN A 215 15.78 -17.14 14.73
C ASN A 215 14.39 -17.34 15.36
N LYS A 216 13.73 -16.27 15.79
CA LYS A 216 12.37 -16.31 16.34
C LYS A 216 11.38 -16.82 15.30
N ILE A 217 11.35 -16.23 14.10
CA ILE A 217 10.43 -16.63 13.03
C ILE A 217 10.68 -18.08 12.60
N MET A 218 11.95 -18.46 12.45
CA MET A 218 12.32 -19.83 12.08
C MET A 218 11.97 -20.85 13.17
N SER A 219 12.11 -20.50 14.44
CA SER A 219 11.70 -21.37 15.55
C SER A 219 10.19 -21.62 15.57
N TYR A 220 9.38 -20.65 15.15
CA TYR A 220 7.96 -20.86 15.01
C TYR A 220 7.63 -21.81 13.85
N ALA A 221 8.30 -21.64 12.72
CA ALA A 221 8.10 -22.47 11.54
C ALA A 221 8.53 -23.94 11.72
N SER A 222 9.35 -24.26 12.72
CA SER A 222 9.77 -25.63 13.03
C SER A 222 8.80 -26.42 13.91
N LYS A 223 7.74 -25.79 14.43
CA LYS A 223 6.76 -26.44 15.31
C LYS A 223 5.69 -27.17 14.50
N GLU A 224 5.36 -28.40 14.89
CA GLU A 224 4.33 -29.22 14.21
C GLU A 224 2.92 -28.66 14.34
N ASN A 225 2.64 -27.95 15.45
CA ASN A 225 1.34 -27.34 15.72
C ASN A 225 1.22 -25.91 15.21
N ALA A 226 2.12 -25.48 14.33
CA ALA A 226 2.16 -24.11 13.84
C ALA A 226 2.29 -24.04 12.31
N LEU A 227 1.77 -22.95 11.77
CA LEU A 227 1.91 -22.56 10.38
C LEU A 227 2.45 -21.13 10.35
N VAL A 228 3.60 -20.92 9.69
CA VAL A 228 4.14 -19.58 9.48
C VAL A 228 4.10 -19.26 7.99
N LYS A 229 3.49 -18.13 7.67
CA LYS A 229 3.36 -17.62 6.30
C LYS A 229 3.97 -16.23 6.21
N THR A 230 4.55 -15.93 5.05
CA THR A 230 4.92 -14.56 4.70
C THR A 230 3.69 -13.82 4.20
N VAL A 231 3.42 -12.63 4.75
CA VAL A 231 2.45 -11.70 4.20
C VAL A 231 3.12 -10.90 3.09
N ARG A 232 2.56 -10.95 1.90
CA ARG A 232 3.12 -10.27 0.72
C ARG A 232 2.12 -9.29 0.16
N CYS A 233 2.67 -8.16 -0.32
CA CYS A 233 2.00 -7.23 -1.20
C CYS A 233 2.70 -7.30 -2.57
N GLY A 234 2.06 -7.90 -3.56
CA GLY A 234 2.74 -8.18 -4.81
C GLY A 234 3.99 -9.06 -4.60
N ARG A 235 5.16 -8.57 -5.04
CA ARG A 235 6.43 -9.28 -4.91
C ARG A 235 7.15 -9.05 -3.58
N ILE A 236 6.69 -8.10 -2.77
CA ILE A 236 7.39 -7.64 -1.55
C ILE A 236 6.85 -8.39 -0.34
N ALA A 237 7.73 -8.91 0.51
CA ALA A 237 7.38 -9.40 1.82
C ALA A 237 7.18 -8.22 2.77
N VAL A 238 5.98 -8.08 3.33
CA VAL A 238 5.61 -6.93 4.18
C VAL A 238 5.31 -7.32 5.62
N GLY A 239 5.36 -8.61 5.92
CA GLY A 239 5.10 -9.13 7.25
C GLY A 239 5.10 -10.64 7.31
N TYR A 240 4.70 -11.16 8.47
CA TYR A 240 4.46 -12.59 8.65
C TYR A 240 3.20 -12.83 9.47
N ALA A 241 2.59 -13.98 9.29
CA ALA A 241 1.53 -14.54 10.12
C ALA A 241 2.01 -15.84 10.75
N HIS A 242 1.93 -15.94 12.07
CA HIS A 242 2.18 -17.14 12.86
C HIS A 242 0.86 -17.65 13.40
N ILE A 243 0.41 -18.77 12.88
CA ILE A 243 -0.83 -19.42 13.22
C ILE A 243 -0.48 -20.70 13.94
N TYR A 244 -1.01 -20.91 15.12
CA TYR A 244 -0.72 -22.11 15.92
C TYR A 244 -1.92 -22.49 16.76
N TYR A 245 -2.01 -23.77 17.13
CA TYR A 245 -3.03 -24.21 18.09
C TYR A 245 -2.39 -24.55 19.44
N THR A 246 -3.12 -24.27 20.49
CA THR A 246 -2.82 -24.65 21.85
C THR A 246 -3.88 -25.63 22.32
N ASP A 247 -3.44 -26.83 22.60
CA ASP A 247 -4.25 -27.91 23.19
C ASP A 247 -3.79 -28.10 24.65
N TYR A 248 -3.95 -27.05 25.43
CA TYR A 248 -3.60 -27.06 26.85
C TYR A 248 -4.86 -27.33 27.68
N ASP A 249 -4.95 -28.52 28.25
CA ASP A 249 -5.71 -28.77 29.46
C ASP A 249 -4.78 -28.49 30.66
N ASP A 250 -4.62 -27.24 31.01
CA ASP A 250 -3.99 -26.89 32.26
C ASP A 250 -5.01 -27.17 33.41
N ALA A 251 -4.53 -27.67 34.55
CA ALA A 251 -5.33 -27.96 35.71
C ALA A 251 -6.07 -26.71 36.25
N ASP A 252 -5.68 -25.52 35.82
CA ASP A 252 -6.38 -24.25 36.04
C ASP A 252 -7.28 -23.93 34.83
N PRO A 253 -8.61 -23.97 34.94
CA PRO A 253 -9.55 -23.63 33.86
C PRO A 253 -9.34 -22.23 33.28
N LYS A 254 -8.62 -21.36 33.98
CA LYS A 254 -8.28 -20.01 33.55
C LYS A 254 -7.24 -20.00 32.43
N TYR A 255 -6.47 -21.07 32.26
CA TYR A 255 -5.42 -21.21 31.27
C TYR A 255 -5.68 -22.31 30.23
N SER A 256 -6.80 -23.05 30.33
CA SER A 256 -7.16 -24.04 29.32
C SER A 256 -7.60 -23.36 28.04
N GLU A 257 -6.75 -23.36 27.03
CA GLU A 257 -6.99 -22.71 25.75
C GLU A 257 -7.11 -23.72 24.61
N HIS A 258 -8.34 -24.14 24.31
CA HIS A 258 -8.66 -24.86 23.06
C HIS A 258 -8.87 -23.84 21.93
N SER A 259 -7.80 -23.26 21.42
CA SER A 259 -7.88 -22.20 20.41
C SER A 259 -6.83 -22.33 19.30
N VAL A 260 -7.17 -21.83 18.13
CA VAL A 260 -6.16 -21.44 17.13
C VAL A 260 -5.81 -19.98 17.34
N SER A 261 -4.56 -19.71 17.55
CA SER A 261 -4.02 -18.37 17.78
C SER A 261 -3.36 -17.82 16.53
N LEU A 262 -3.58 -16.54 16.26
CA LEU A 262 -2.91 -15.76 15.25
C LEU A 262 -2.08 -14.67 15.93
N GLU A 263 -0.78 -14.71 15.70
CA GLU A 263 0.16 -13.62 15.97
C GLU A 263 0.73 -13.16 14.64
N PHE A 264 0.94 -11.87 14.46
CA PHE A 264 1.47 -11.35 13.20
C PHE A 264 2.31 -10.10 13.40
N TYR A 265 3.09 -9.81 12.37
CA TYR A 265 3.74 -8.54 12.15
C TYR A 265 3.35 -8.05 10.75
N LEU A 266 3.07 -6.77 10.63
CA LEU A 266 2.83 -6.09 9.36
C LEU A 266 3.56 -4.75 9.41
N ASP A 267 4.33 -4.43 8.37
CA ASP A 267 5.05 -3.15 8.26
C ASP A 267 4.08 -1.97 8.27
N GLU A 268 4.49 -0.84 8.84
CA GLU A 268 3.63 0.33 9.04
C GLU A 268 3.08 0.93 7.75
N ASN A 269 3.83 0.81 6.66
CA ASN A 269 3.41 1.32 5.37
C ASN A 269 2.36 0.44 4.68
N TYR A 270 2.09 -0.76 5.26
CA TYR A 270 1.19 -1.77 4.69
C TYR A 270 0.02 -2.10 5.61
N LEU A 271 -0.42 -1.13 6.43
CA LEU A 271 -1.54 -1.28 7.35
C LEU A 271 -2.89 -1.23 6.61
N PHE A 272 -3.22 -2.32 5.93
CA PHE A 272 -4.48 -2.44 5.20
C PHE A 272 -5.39 -3.50 5.83
N LYS A 273 -6.68 -3.20 5.88
CA LYS A 273 -7.70 -4.15 6.35
C LYS A 273 -7.66 -5.46 5.55
N SER A 274 -7.41 -5.40 4.25
CA SER A 274 -7.29 -6.55 3.37
C SER A 274 -6.15 -7.50 3.78
N ALA A 275 -5.01 -6.97 4.26
CA ALA A 275 -3.92 -7.79 4.79
C ALA A 275 -4.36 -8.56 6.05
N ILE A 276 -5.04 -7.88 6.98
CA ILE A 276 -5.57 -8.49 8.20
C ILE A 276 -6.63 -9.55 7.86
N SER A 277 -7.55 -9.23 6.93
CA SER A 277 -8.56 -10.18 6.47
C SER A 277 -7.93 -11.46 5.91
N LYS A 278 -6.90 -11.35 5.06
CA LYS A 278 -6.20 -12.52 4.51
C LYS A 278 -5.54 -13.39 5.59
N MET A 279 -4.94 -12.77 6.61
CA MET A 279 -4.37 -13.52 7.74
C MET A 279 -5.45 -14.22 8.57
N VAL A 280 -6.57 -13.57 8.78
CA VAL A 280 -7.74 -14.16 9.47
C VAL A 280 -8.33 -15.31 8.64
N ASP A 281 -8.50 -15.14 7.33
CA ASP A 281 -9.01 -16.20 6.45
C ASP A 281 -8.12 -17.47 6.49
N GLU A 282 -6.79 -17.28 6.45
CA GLU A 282 -5.83 -18.39 6.57
C GLU A 282 -5.93 -19.07 7.94
N THR A 283 -6.14 -18.28 9.00
CA THR A 283 -6.34 -18.80 10.35
C THR A 283 -7.63 -19.61 10.46
N ILE A 284 -8.72 -19.16 9.82
CA ILE A 284 -9.97 -19.90 9.73
C ILE A 284 -9.78 -21.22 8.99
N ASN A 285 -9.04 -21.22 7.89
CA ASN A 285 -8.75 -22.44 7.14
C ASN A 285 -7.95 -23.44 7.99
N PHE A 286 -6.91 -22.98 8.67
CA PHE A 286 -6.12 -23.78 9.59
C PHE A 286 -6.95 -24.32 10.75
N TYR A 287 -7.85 -23.51 11.32
CA TYR A 287 -8.79 -23.94 12.34
C TYR A 287 -9.69 -25.08 11.83
N LYS A 288 -10.29 -24.93 10.65
CA LYS A 288 -11.18 -25.96 10.06
C LYS A 288 -10.43 -27.27 9.84
N GLU A 289 -9.18 -27.21 9.38
CA GLU A 289 -8.33 -28.39 9.18
C GLU A 289 -8.02 -29.12 10.48
N LYS A 290 -7.78 -28.39 11.57
CA LYS A 290 -7.32 -28.95 12.85
C LYS A 290 -8.45 -29.24 13.85
N LYS A 291 -9.63 -28.65 13.65
CA LYS A 291 -10.76 -28.70 14.60
C LYS A 291 -11.17 -30.12 14.98
N GLU A 292 -11.28 -31.02 14.01
CA GLU A 292 -11.78 -32.38 14.24
C GLU A 292 -10.87 -33.20 15.15
N ASN A 293 -9.57 -32.95 15.12
CA ASN A 293 -8.55 -33.69 15.84
C ASN A 293 -8.15 -33.07 17.19
N ASN A 294 -8.49 -31.79 17.44
CA ASN A 294 -7.90 -31.03 18.54
C ASN A 294 -8.93 -30.32 19.44
N ASN A 295 -10.21 -30.69 19.41
CA ASN A 295 -11.27 -30.11 20.26
C ASN A 295 -11.27 -28.57 20.34
N LEU A 296 -10.89 -27.90 19.27
CA LEU A 296 -10.75 -26.44 19.19
C LEU A 296 -12.11 -25.75 19.20
N LYS A 297 -12.24 -24.65 19.95
CA LYS A 297 -13.51 -23.95 20.18
C LYS A 297 -13.60 -22.56 19.57
N HIS A 298 -12.47 -21.89 19.39
CA HIS A 298 -12.44 -20.49 18.91
C HIS A 298 -11.11 -20.13 18.25
N ILE A 299 -11.13 -19.01 17.56
CA ILE A 299 -9.92 -18.35 17.04
C ILE A 299 -9.58 -17.19 17.97
N LYS A 300 -8.31 -17.05 18.30
CA LYS A 300 -7.75 -15.99 19.13
C LYS A 300 -6.75 -15.19 18.30
N VAL A 301 -6.84 -13.87 18.35
CA VAL A 301 -5.81 -12.98 17.80
C VAL A 301 -5.12 -12.28 18.95
N CYS A 302 -3.81 -12.44 19.03
CA CYS A 302 -2.98 -11.84 20.08
C CYS A 302 -2.17 -10.68 19.47
N LEU A 303 -2.45 -9.46 19.92
CA LEU A 303 -1.63 -8.30 19.60
C LEU A 303 -0.49 -8.22 20.62
N ASN A 304 0.74 -8.22 20.16
CA ASN A 304 1.87 -8.14 21.05
C ASN A 304 2.00 -6.75 21.70
N LYS A 305 2.73 -6.67 22.83
CA LYS A 305 2.93 -5.43 23.59
C LYS A 305 3.49 -4.29 22.75
N TYR A 306 4.33 -4.57 21.77
CA TYR A 306 4.92 -3.56 20.87
C TYR A 306 3.90 -2.97 19.91
N THR A 307 2.99 -3.78 19.38
CA THR A 307 1.87 -3.32 18.55
C THR A 307 1.03 -2.26 19.28
N ILE A 308 0.81 -2.48 20.59
CA ILE A 308 0.03 -1.57 21.43
C ILE A 308 0.75 -0.24 21.63
N LEU A 309 2.08 -0.27 21.78
CA LEU A 309 2.91 0.92 21.98
C LEU A 309 3.10 1.73 20.69
N MET A 310 3.03 1.11 19.53
CA MET A 310 3.35 1.72 18.22
C MET A 310 2.19 2.46 17.54
N LYS A 311 1.17 2.91 18.26
CA LYS A 311 0.00 3.63 17.70
C LYS A 311 -0.81 2.86 16.64
N ARG A 312 -0.55 1.57 16.42
CA ARG A 312 -1.26 0.72 15.46
C ARG A 312 -2.42 -0.03 16.06
N TYR A 313 -2.50 -0.01 17.37
CA TYR A 313 -3.51 -0.74 18.13
C TYR A 313 -4.91 -0.40 17.67
N ASP A 314 -5.23 0.89 17.53
CA ASP A 314 -6.57 1.32 17.13
C ASP A 314 -6.93 0.87 15.72
N PHE A 315 -5.96 0.83 14.81
CA PHE A 315 -6.15 0.28 13.48
C PHE A 315 -6.48 -1.22 13.53
N TYR A 316 -5.66 -2.02 14.21
CA TYR A 316 -5.88 -3.47 14.32
C TYR A 316 -7.17 -3.78 15.07
N LYS A 317 -7.43 -3.11 16.18
CA LYS A 317 -8.68 -3.23 16.94
C LYS A 317 -9.89 -3.00 16.04
N ARG A 318 -9.92 -1.90 15.30
CA ARG A 318 -11.03 -1.60 14.37
C ARG A 318 -11.20 -2.70 13.33
N CYS A 319 -10.11 -3.12 12.67
CA CYS A 319 -10.18 -4.19 11.67
C CYS A 319 -10.71 -5.50 12.25
N LEU A 320 -10.25 -5.90 13.43
CA LEU A 320 -10.68 -7.15 14.06
C LEU A 320 -12.15 -7.09 14.50
N LEU A 321 -12.61 -5.97 15.05
CA LEU A 321 -14.03 -5.79 15.41
C LEU A 321 -14.92 -5.85 14.16
N GLU A 322 -14.52 -5.24 13.04
CA GLU A 322 -15.23 -5.31 11.77
C GLU A 322 -15.21 -6.72 11.14
N LEU A 323 -14.22 -7.54 11.47
CA LEU A 323 -14.14 -8.95 11.07
C LEU A 323 -14.91 -9.89 12.04
N GLY A 324 -15.62 -9.34 13.01
CA GLY A 324 -16.49 -10.09 13.92
C GLY A 324 -15.80 -10.68 15.15
N PHE A 325 -14.60 -10.20 15.49
CA PHE A 325 -13.93 -10.54 16.74
C PHE A 325 -14.47 -9.72 17.91
N GLU A 326 -14.54 -10.34 19.08
CA GLU A 326 -14.84 -9.68 20.35
C GLU A 326 -13.54 -9.42 21.11
N GLN A 327 -13.35 -8.22 21.62
CA GLN A 327 -12.22 -7.90 22.47
C GLN A 327 -12.42 -8.48 23.87
N LYS A 328 -11.50 -9.31 24.38
CA LYS A 328 -11.50 -9.86 25.74
C LYS A 328 -10.69 -9.03 26.71
N ASP A 329 -9.53 -8.59 26.29
CA ASP A 329 -8.65 -7.70 27.04
C ASP A 329 -7.89 -6.78 26.04
N LYS A 330 -6.92 -6.02 26.54
CA LYS A 330 -6.16 -5.07 25.70
C LYS A 330 -5.39 -5.75 24.56
N GLU A 331 -4.99 -6.99 24.70
CA GLU A 331 -4.13 -7.73 23.78
C GLU A 331 -4.87 -8.82 23.00
N THR A 332 -6.04 -9.24 23.47
CA THR A 332 -6.70 -10.46 23.01
C THR A 332 -8.05 -10.20 22.37
N PHE A 333 -8.24 -10.74 21.18
CA PHE A 333 -9.49 -10.74 20.43
C PHE A 333 -9.90 -12.19 20.13
N ILE A 334 -11.16 -12.50 20.31
CA ILE A 334 -11.68 -13.87 20.14
C ILE A 334 -12.88 -13.86 19.20
N SER A 335 -12.91 -14.80 18.25
CA SER A 335 -14.06 -15.06 17.41
C SER A 335 -14.60 -16.47 17.66
N LYS A 336 -15.88 -16.58 17.92
CA LYS A 336 -16.59 -17.86 17.88
C LYS A 336 -16.91 -18.16 16.43
N ILE A 337 -16.26 -19.15 15.87
CA ILE A 337 -16.61 -19.63 14.53
C ILE A 337 -17.89 -20.44 14.67
N LYS A 338 -18.91 -20.00 13.96
CA LYS A 338 -20.18 -20.70 13.85
C LYS A 338 -20.06 -21.94 12.95
#